data_cbd3f8c57cf36d57bff631f78855d80b
#
_entry.id   cbd3f8c57cf36d57bff631f78855d80b
#
_cell.length_a   1.000
_cell.length_b   1.000
_cell.length_c   1.000
_cell.angle_alpha   90.00
_cell.angle_beta   90.00
_cell.angle_gamma   90.00
#
_symmetry.space_group_name_H-M   'P 1'
#
loop_
_entity.id
_entity.type
_entity.pdbx_description
1 polymer ?
#
loop_
_entity_poly.entity_id
_entity_poly.type
_entity_poly.pdbx_seq_one_letter_code
_entity_poly.pdbx_strand_id
1 'polypeptide(L)'
;MITSEYNTRISQEYRYWRVHLLISILIGYAAFQITRRSLNVVMPAMQIELVLDKNDIGWIASLFYLAYGISKFISGIFHDHTGYRWFMGVGLLITGILNIILTFCSSLSAILVVWTLNGFFQGWGWPPCARLLTYWYSRNERGFWWGCWNISINISGILLTLLSTLLATVYSWKAALLFPGIISILLGIWLCQQLRGTPQEHGLPSIGSWRQDHLELKQEKLSPPMPMIKILKETIVFNRIIWLLGISYVLIYFIRTAIHDWGSLWLSEKHGSDLLNTNTILSLFELGGLLGALCSGWGSDLLFRSQRAPMILLFSLGLFFSVTALWLIPIQNRTLLATCIFSIGFFVFGPQMLIGLAATEYCHKSAAGTVTGYLGLYSYLSAAIAGWPLSQVINYYDWSGMFTLITLASALMGLLLMPLLIDRILSNNRLFLDRKKASFMI
;
A
#
# COMPACT_ATOMS: atom_id res chain seq x y z
N MET A 1 22.15 -36.70 16.34
CA MET A 1 21.19 -37.02 15.26
C MET A 1 19.81 -36.37 15.48
N ILE A 2 19.11 -36.57 16.61
CA ILE A 2 17.77 -36.05 16.87
C ILE A 2 17.64 -34.53 16.71
N THR A 3 18.62 -33.75 17.16
CA THR A 3 18.63 -32.28 17.04
C THR A 3 18.84 -31.80 15.60
N SER A 4 19.56 -32.52 14.76
CA SER A 4 19.80 -32.20 13.35
C SER A 4 18.54 -32.43 12.51
N GLU A 5 17.88 -33.58 12.69
CA GLU A 5 16.62 -33.89 11.99
C GLU A 5 15.48 -32.96 12.40
N TYR A 6 15.38 -32.60 13.67
CA TYR A 6 14.41 -31.64 14.20
C TYR A 6 14.60 -30.26 13.55
N ASN A 7 15.82 -29.74 13.49
CA ASN A 7 16.12 -28.46 12.85
C ASN A 7 15.85 -28.47 11.34
N THR A 8 16.12 -29.59 10.66
CA THR A 8 15.83 -29.75 9.23
C THR A 8 14.33 -29.72 8.95
N ARG A 9 13.53 -30.42 9.77
CA ARG A 9 12.07 -30.41 9.66
C ARG A 9 11.49 -29.01 9.89
N ILE A 10 11.90 -28.31 10.93
CA ILE A 10 11.47 -26.93 11.19
C ILE A 10 11.78 -26.02 10.00
N SER A 11 12.99 -26.15 9.42
CA SER A 11 13.39 -25.33 8.29
C SER A 11 12.56 -25.62 7.02
N GLN A 12 12.18 -26.86 6.79
CA GLN A 12 11.31 -27.25 5.68
C GLN A 12 9.88 -26.69 5.87
N GLU A 13 9.32 -26.84 7.07
CA GLU A 13 7.99 -26.30 7.41
C GLU A 13 7.95 -24.77 7.30
N TYR A 14 8.98 -24.07 7.77
CA TYR A 14 9.10 -22.62 7.61
C TYR A 14 9.14 -22.20 6.13
N ARG A 15 9.96 -22.86 5.30
CA ARG A 15 10.05 -22.55 3.87
C ARG A 15 8.71 -22.75 3.18
N TYR A 16 8.04 -23.86 3.46
CA TYR A 16 6.73 -24.15 2.91
C TYR A 16 5.69 -23.07 3.29
N TRP A 17 5.52 -22.80 4.58
CA TRP A 17 4.53 -21.84 5.04
C TRP A 17 4.81 -20.41 4.58
N ARG A 18 6.05 -19.97 4.55
CA ARG A 18 6.42 -18.63 4.08
C ARG A 18 6.02 -18.42 2.63
N VAL A 19 6.36 -19.35 1.73
CA VAL A 19 6.00 -19.26 0.32
C VAL A 19 4.48 -19.36 0.14
N HIS A 20 3.86 -20.33 0.82
CA HIS A 20 2.42 -20.57 0.75
C HIS A 20 1.61 -19.33 1.19
N LEU A 21 1.95 -18.74 2.33
CA LEU A 21 1.28 -17.54 2.84
C LEU A 21 1.53 -16.33 1.96
N LEU A 22 2.76 -16.15 1.44
CA LEU A 22 3.06 -15.05 0.52
C LEU A 22 2.19 -15.13 -0.74
N ILE A 23 2.13 -16.29 -1.37
CA ILE A 23 1.29 -16.51 -2.56
C ILE A 23 -0.17 -16.25 -2.22
N SER A 24 -0.64 -16.72 -1.07
CA SER A 24 -2.03 -16.53 -0.63
C SER A 24 -2.39 -15.07 -0.46
N ILE A 25 -1.54 -14.27 0.22
CA ILE A 25 -1.79 -12.83 0.39
C ILE A 25 -1.59 -12.04 -0.92
N LEU A 26 -0.72 -12.50 -1.82
CA LEU A 26 -0.53 -11.92 -3.16
C LEU A 26 -1.82 -12.05 -3.98
N ILE A 27 -2.33 -13.28 -4.12
CA ILE A 27 -3.57 -13.58 -4.88
C ILE A 27 -4.77 -12.87 -4.23
N GLY A 28 -4.91 -12.98 -2.92
CA GLY A 28 -6.02 -12.38 -2.20
C GLY A 28 -6.03 -10.85 -2.31
N TYR A 29 -4.88 -10.21 -2.18
CA TYR A 29 -4.80 -8.76 -2.29
C TYR A 29 -4.97 -8.27 -3.72
N ALA A 30 -4.52 -9.03 -4.73
CA ALA A 30 -4.82 -8.77 -6.14
C ALA A 30 -6.33 -8.82 -6.41
N ALA A 31 -7.06 -9.80 -5.85
CA ALA A 31 -8.51 -9.88 -5.97
C ALA A 31 -9.22 -8.69 -5.32
N PHE A 32 -8.78 -8.23 -4.14
CA PHE A 32 -9.26 -6.98 -3.53
C PHE A 32 -9.04 -5.77 -4.45
N GLN A 33 -7.89 -5.67 -5.09
CA GLN A 33 -7.62 -4.57 -6.03
C GLN A 33 -8.52 -4.61 -7.26
N ILE A 34 -8.78 -5.81 -7.79
CA ILE A 34 -9.65 -6.00 -8.95
C ILE A 34 -11.08 -5.58 -8.61
N THR A 35 -11.65 -6.06 -7.50
CA THR A 35 -13.01 -5.69 -7.08
C THR A 35 -13.17 -4.22 -6.73
N ARG A 36 -12.11 -3.55 -6.25
CA ARG A 36 -12.12 -2.12 -5.96
C ARG A 36 -12.17 -1.26 -7.21
N ARG A 37 -11.35 -1.60 -8.21
CA ARG A 37 -11.16 -0.79 -9.41
C ARG A 37 -12.16 -1.13 -10.52
N SER A 38 -12.90 -2.23 -10.40
CA SER A 38 -13.87 -2.67 -11.41
C SER A 38 -14.92 -1.60 -11.74
N LEU A 39 -15.41 -0.87 -10.74
CA LEU A 39 -16.37 0.22 -10.96
C LEU A 39 -15.77 1.35 -11.80
N ASN A 40 -14.50 1.73 -11.57
CA ASN A 40 -13.87 2.83 -12.31
C ASN A 40 -13.80 2.54 -13.81
N VAL A 41 -13.57 1.28 -14.20
CA VAL A 41 -13.53 0.86 -15.61
C VAL A 41 -14.89 0.92 -16.27
N VAL A 42 -15.95 0.57 -15.54
CA VAL A 42 -17.32 0.53 -16.08
C VAL A 42 -18.10 1.83 -15.90
N MET A 43 -17.55 2.78 -15.14
CA MET A 43 -18.22 4.04 -14.79
C MET A 43 -18.78 4.80 -16.00
N PRO A 44 -18.06 4.97 -17.13
CA PRO A 44 -18.61 5.67 -18.29
C PRO A 44 -19.86 4.99 -18.85
N ALA A 45 -19.87 3.65 -18.93
CA ALA A 45 -21.03 2.91 -19.42
C ALA A 45 -22.20 2.96 -18.44
N MET A 46 -21.91 2.84 -17.14
CA MET A 46 -22.91 2.96 -16.08
C MET A 46 -23.50 4.37 -16.00
N GLN A 47 -22.69 5.40 -16.21
CA GLN A 47 -23.14 6.80 -16.25
C GLN A 47 -24.19 7.04 -17.34
N ILE A 48 -23.97 6.49 -18.53
CA ILE A 48 -24.90 6.61 -19.66
C ILE A 48 -26.19 5.84 -19.39
N GLU A 49 -26.10 4.58 -18.94
CA GLU A 49 -27.29 3.73 -18.73
C GLU A 49 -28.16 4.21 -17.57
N LEU A 50 -27.55 4.68 -16.48
CA LEU A 50 -28.26 5.10 -15.27
C LEU A 50 -28.47 6.62 -15.18
N VAL A 51 -28.06 7.39 -16.20
CA VAL A 51 -28.22 8.85 -16.29
C VAL A 51 -27.61 9.55 -15.04
N LEU A 52 -26.41 9.14 -14.64
CA LEU A 52 -25.70 9.71 -13.50
C LEU A 52 -24.97 10.99 -13.91
N ASP A 53 -25.01 12.01 -13.04
CA ASP A 53 -24.23 13.23 -13.22
C ASP A 53 -22.81 13.10 -12.63
N LYS A 54 -21.97 14.13 -12.85
CA LYS A 54 -20.61 14.17 -12.29
C LYS A 54 -20.58 14.26 -10.77
N ASN A 55 -21.62 14.85 -10.17
CA ASN A 55 -21.72 14.94 -8.71
C ASN A 55 -22.05 13.57 -8.12
N ASP A 56 -22.93 12.81 -8.76
CA ASP A 56 -23.28 11.45 -8.36
C ASP A 56 -22.03 10.55 -8.32
N ILE A 57 -21.21 10.62 -9.37
CA ILE A 57 -19.91 9.92 -9.45
C ILE A 57 -18.98 10.38 -8.34
N GLY A 58 -18.92 11.67 -8.08
CA GLY A 58 -18.15 12.25 -6.98
C GLY A 58 -18.55 11.70 -5.61
N TRP A 59 -19.86 11.58 -5.35
CA TRP A 59 -20.38 11.00 -4.12
C TRP A 59 -20.06 9.51 -3.99
N ILE A 60 -20.24 8.75 -5.06
CA ILE A 60 -19.90 7.30 -5.10
C ILE A 60 -18.43 7.09 -4.70
N ALA A 61 -17.51 7.86 -5.28
CA ALA A 61 -16.09 7.78 -4.97
C ALA A 61 -15.77 8.24 -3.55
N SER A 62 -16.30 9.37 -3.12
CA SER A 62 -16.00 9.98 -1.80
C SER A 62 -16.44 9.10 -0.65
N LEU A 63 -17.68 8.57 -0.70
CA LEU A 63 -18.21 7.70 0.34
C LEU A 63 -17.44 6.38 0.42
N PHE A 64 -17.06 5.82 -0.73
CA PHE A 64 -16.22 4.63 -0.79
C PHE A 64 -14.88 4.85 -0.10
N TYR A 65 -14.15 5.93 -0.44
CA TYR A 65 -12.85 6.21 0.15
C TYR A 65 -12.94 6.50 1.65
N LEU A 66 -13.97 7.23 2.10
CA LEU A 66 -14.19 7.50 3.51
C LEU A 66 -14.43 6.20 4.29
N ALA A 67 -15.36 5.36 3.82
CA ALA A 67 -15.68 4.09 4.46
C ALA A 67 -14.47 3.16 4.49
N TYR A 68 -13.71 3.12 3.40
CA TYR A 68 -12.49 2.30 3.31
C TYR A 68 -11.41 2.78 4.29
N GLY A 69 -11.16 4.07 4.38
CA GLY A 69 -10.17 4.62 5.31
C GLY A 69 -10.50 4.31 6.77
N ILE A 70 -11.75 4.54 7.17
CA ILE A 70 -12.25 4.23 8.52
C ILE A 70 -12.13 2.73 8.79
N SER A 71 -12.63 1.91 7.87
CA SER A 71 -12.61 0.46 8.02
C SER A 71 -11.20 -0.12 8.08
N LYS A 72 -10.26 0.41 7.30
CA LYS A 72 -8.86 -0.03 7.31
C LYS A 72 -8.21 0.17 8.68
N PHE A 73 -8.54 1.26 9.36
CA PHE A 73 -8.06 1.51 10.72
C PHE A 73 -8.72 0.56 11.73
N ILE A 74 -10.06 0.48 11.70
CA ILE A 74 -10.82 -0.41 12.58
C ILE A 74 -10.38 -1.87 12.39
N SER A 75 -10.25 -2.33 11.15
CA SER A 75 -9.84 -3.69 10.83
C SER A 75 -8.43 -4.00 11.32
N GLY A 76 -7.52 -3.03 11.27
CA GLY A 76 -6.18 -3.16 11.81
C GLY A 76 -6.18 -3.43 13.32
N ILE A 77 -6.98 -2.67 14.06
CA ILE A 77 -7.15 -2.85 15.51
C ILE A 77 -7.76 -4.23 15.83
N PHE A 78 -8.87 -4.57 15.16
CA PHE A 78 -9.54 -5.85 15.38
C PHE A 78 -8.64 -7.03 15.07
N HIS A 79 -7.92 -6.99 13.96
CA HIS A 79 -7.05 -8.09 13.54
C HIS A 79 -5.88 -8.30 14.49
N ASP A 80 -5.27 -7.24 15.00
CA ASP A 80 -4.18 -7.34 15.97
C ASP A 80 -4.64 -7.93 17.31
N HIS A 81 -5.87 -7.63 17.71
CA HIS A 81 -6.42 -8.09 18.98
C HIS A 81 -6.97 -9.53 18.92
N THR A 82 -7.69 -9.86 17.84
CA THR A 82 -8.38 -11.15 17.71
C THR A 82 -7.54 -12.20 16.99
N GLY A 83 -6.60 -11.79 16.14
CA GLY A 83 -5.72 -12.68 15.37
C GLY A 83 -6.44 -13.56 14.34
N TYR A 84 -7.68 -13.25 13.98
CA TYR A 84 -8.50 -14.10 13.12
C TYR A 84 -7.88 -14.31 11.73
N ARG A 85 -7.45 -15.55 11.48
CA ARG A 85 -6.85 -15.98 10.23
C ARG A 85 -7.77 -15.83 9.01
N TRP A 86 -9.07 -15.95 9.19
CA TRP A 86 -10.08 -15.89 8.12
C TRP A 86 -10.57 -14.46 7.82
N PHE A 87 -10.08 -13.45 8.54
CA PHE A 87 -10.55 -12.07 8.43
C PHE A 87 -10.43 -11.51 7.00
N MET A 88 -9.27 -11.70 6.36
CA MET A 88 -9.03 -11.28 4.98
C MET A 88 -9.95 -12.05 3.99
N GLY A 89 -10.14 -13.35 4.20
CA GLY A 89 -10.99 -14.16 3.34
C GLY A 89 -12.46 -13.74 3.39
N VAL A 90 -12.98 -13.49 4.60
CA VAL A 90 -14.36 -12.99 4.79
C VAL A 90 -14.55 -11.62 4.17
N GLY A 91 -13.59 -10.70 4.36
CA GLY A 91 -13.63 -9.39 3.71
C GLY A 91 -13.71 -9.50 2.18
N LEU A 92 -12.89 -10.37 1.58
CA LEU A 92 -12.91 -10.61 0.14
C LEU A 92 -14.20 -11.24 -0.35
N LEU A 93 -14.75 -12.20 0.39
CA LEU A 93 -16.02 -12.84 0.09
C LEU A 93 -17.17 -11.81 0.08
N ILE A 94 -17.26 -10.96 1.10
CA ILE A 94 -18.30 -9.93 1.18
C ILE A 94 -18.13 -8.89 0.06
N THR A 95 -16.91 -8.44 -0.25
CA THR A 95 -16.68 -7.52 -1.38
C THR A 95 -17.09 -8.15 -2.71
N GLY A 96 -16.86 -9.45 -2.89
CA GLY A 96 -17.33 -10.19 -4.06
C GLY A 96 -18.86 -10.19 -4.18
N ILE A 97 -19.57 -10.50 -3.08
CA ILE A 97 -21.04 -10.45 -3.01
C ILE A 97 -21.55 -9.04 -3.34
N LEU A 98 -20.96 -7.99 -2.75
CA LEU A 98 -21.36 -6.61 -2.97
C LEU A 98 -21.13 -6.15 -4.42
N ASN A 99 -20.05 -6.63 -5.09
CA ASN A 99 -19.85 -6.39 -6.52
C ASN A 99 -20.96 -7.03 -7.36
N ILE A 100 -21.41 -8.24 -7.00
CA ILE A 100 -22.54 -8.90 -7.69
C ILE A 100 -23.84 -8.12 -7.44
N ILE A 101 -24.14 -7.76 -6.18
CA ILE A 101 -25.34 -6.97 -5.85
C ILE A 101 -25.38 -5.66 -6.63
N LEU A 102 -24.23 -5.00 -6.80
CA LEU A 102 -24.14 -3.73 -7.53
C LEU A 102 -24.64 -3.85 -8.97
N THR A 103 -24.50 -5.01 -9.61
CA THR A 103 -24.99 -5.21 -11.00
C THR A 103 -26.51 -5.14 -11.13
N PHE A 104 -27.22 -5.31 -10.03
CA PHE A 104 -28.69 -5.23 -9.96
C PHE A 104 -29.21 -3.88 -9.46
N CYS A 105 -28.31 -2.97 -9.01
CA CYS A 105 -28.70 -1.66 -8.54
C CYS A 105 -29.01 -0.73 -9.73
N SER A 106 -30.21 -0.14 -9.71
CA SER A 106 -30.69 0.83 -10.72
C SER A 106 -30.88 2.25 -10.16
N SER A 107 -30.87 2.43 -8.84
CA SER A 107 -31.01 3.74 -8.19
C SER A 107 -29.68 4.21 -7.59
N LEU A 108 -29.43 5.52 -7.65
CA LEU A 108 -28.23 6.14 -7.05
C LEU A 108 -28.10 5.79 -5.57
N SER A 109 -29.18 5.85 -4.80
CA SER A 109 -29.17 5.53 -3.37
C SER A 109 -28.72 4.08 -3.08
N ALA A 110 -29.19 3.11 -3.86
CA ALA A 110 -28.76 1.73 -3.74
C ALA A 110 -27.27 1.57 -4.08
N ILE A 111 -26.81 2.22 -5.15
CA ILE A 111 -25.40 2.22 -5.56
C ILE A 111 -24.53 2.81 -4.46
N LEU A 112 -24.90 3.96 -3.89
CA LEU A 112 -24.18 4.62 -2.80
C LEU A 112 -24.04 3.70 -1.59
N VAL A 113 -25.13 3.06 -1.16
CA VAL A 113 -25.11 2.15 0.00
C VAL A 113 -24.22 0.93 -0.27
N VAL A 114 -24.45 0.24 -1.39
CA VAL A 114 -23.71 -0.99 -1.73
C VAL A 114 -22.22 -0.70 -1.93
N TRP A 115 -21.89 0.41 -2.60
CA TRP A 115 -20.49 0.76 -2.86
C TRP A 115 -19.77 1.27 -1.61
N THR A 116 -20.47 1.98 -0.73
CA THR A 116 -19.93 2.37 0.59
C THR A 116 -19.64 1.16 1.45
N LEU A 117 -20.55 0.18 1.49
CA LEU A 117 -20.31 -1.11 2.18
C LEU A 117 -19.14 -1.88 1.55
N ASN A 118 -19.03 -1.88 0.22
CA ASN A 118 -17.88 -2.47 -0.46
C ASN A 118 -16.58 -1.81 0.03
N GLY A 119 -16.53 -0.46 0.06
CA GLY A 119 -15.40 0.29 0.61
C GLY A 119 -15.05 -0.13 2.04
N PHE A 120 -16.05 -0.33 2.88
CA PHE A 120 -15.83 -0.79 4.25
C PHE A 120 -15.13 -2.16 4.29
N PHE A 121 -15.62 -3.17 3.59
CA PHE A 121 -15.02 -4.51 3.60
C PHE A 121 -13.71 -4.58 2.82
N GLN A 122 -13.44 -3.68 1.89
CA GLN A 122 -12.13 -3.51 1.26
C GLN A 122 -11.02 -3.18 2.28
N GLY A 123 -11.36 -2.49 3.38
CA GLY A 123 -10.42 -2.19 4.47
C GLY A 123 -9.85 -3.43 5.18
N TRP A 124 -10.48 -4.59 5.01
CA TRP A 124 -10.08 -5.84 5.65
C TRP A 124 -8.92 -6.57 4.93
N GLY A 125 -8.47 -6.06 3.78
CA GLY A 125 -7.42 -6.70 2.98
C GLY A 125 -5.99 -6.40 3.44
N TRP A 126 -5.64 -5.13 3.69
CA TRP A 126 -4.26 -4.71 3.96
C TRP A 126 -3.72 -5.08 5.34
N PRO A 127 -4.41 -4.81 6.47
CA PRO A 127 -3.84 -5.05 7.80
C PRO A 127 -3.45 -6.51 8.07
N PRO A 128 -4.23 -7.52 7.66
CA PRO A 128 -3.84 -8.92 7.78
C PRO A 128 -2.55 -9.24 7.02
N CYS A 129 -2.36 -8.71 5.81
CA CYS A 129 -1.14 -8.91 5.04
C CYS A 129 0.09 -8.34 5.76
N ALA A 130 -0.03 -7.11 6.29
CA ALA A 130 1.04 -6.46 7.03
C ALA A 130 1.44 -7.27 8.27
N ARG A 131 0.46 -7.80 9.01
CA ARG A 131 0.72 -8.65 10.17
C ARG A 131 1.41 -9.96 9.77
N LEU A 132 0.89 -10.68 8.76
CA LEU A 132 1.50 -11.93 8.29
C LEU A 132 2.96 -11.72 7.86
N LEU A 133 3.25 -10.68 7.08
CA LEU A 133 4.61 -10.35 6.68
C LEU A 133 5.50 -10.03 7.89
N THR A 134 4.96 -9.42 8.94
CA THR A 134 5.71 -9.08 10.15
C THR A 134 6.04 -10.32 10.99
N TYR A 135 5.16 -11.31 11.06
CA TYR A 135 5.38 -12.51 11.88
C TYR A 135 6.17 -13.61 11.18
N TRP A 136 6.08 -13.72 9.84
CA TRP A 136 6.70 -14.80 9.08
C TRP A 136 8.04 -14.44 8.42
N TYR A 137 8.41 -13.13 8.41
CA TYR A 137 9.66 -12.66 7.81
C TYR A 137 10.46 -11.82 8.81
N SER A 138 11.76 -12.13 8.96
CA SER A 138 12.64 -11.39 9.86
C SER A 138 12.93 -10.00 9.30
N ARG A 139 13.34 -9.09 10.18
CA ARG A 139 13.63 -7.71 9.83
C ARG A 139 14.64 -7.57 8.68
N ASN A 140 15.64 -8.45 8.64
CA ASN A 140 16.72 -8.40 7.65
C ASN A 140 16.28 -8.73 6.22
N GLU A 141 15.14 -9.41 6.03
CA GLU A 141 14.61 -9.82 4.73
C GLU A 141 13.19 -9.28 4.45
N ARG A 142 12.57 -8.66 5.44
CA ARG A 142 11.17 -8.22 5.39
C ARG A 142 10.92 -7.19 4.29
N GLY A 143 11.89 -6.30 4.05
CA GLY A 143 11.78 -5.28 3.00
C GLY A 143 11.62 -5.88 1.61
N PHE A 144 12.44 -6.87 1.27
CA PHE A 144 12.35 -7.58 0.01
C PHE A 144 10.98 -8.27 -0.16
N TRP A 145 10.54 -9.04 0.85
CA TRP A 145 9.29 -9.79 0.78
C TRP A 145 8.05 -8.89 0.78
N TRP A 146 8.13 -7.76 1.46
CA TRP A 146 7.09 -6.73 1.40
C TRP A 146 7.02 -6.10 0.01
N GLY A 147 8.17 -5.84 -0.63
CA GLY A 147 8.25 -5.43 -2.02
C GLY A 147 7.61 -6.45 -2.97
N CYS A 148 7.94 -7.73 -2.82
CA CYS A 148 7.32 -8.81 -3.57
C CYS A 148 5.79 -8.83 -3.43
N TRP A 149 5.28 -8.65 -2.21
CA TRP A 149 3.84 -8.58 -1.99
C TRP A 149 3.20 -7.35 -2.66
N ASN A 150 3.86 -6.20 -2.65
CA ASN A 150 3.35 -4.99 -3.31
C ASN A 150 3.19 -5.15 -4.83
N ILE A 151 3.88 -6.11 -5.47
CA ILE A 151 3.69 -6.45 -6.89
C ILE A 151 2.22 -6.76 -7.20
N SER A 152 1.48 -7.33 -6.25
CA SER A 152 0.06 -7.64 -6.40
C SER A 152 -0.79 -6.43 -6.82
N ILE A 153 -0.42 -5.23 -6.37
CA ILE A 153 -1.12 -3.98 -6.69
C ILE A 153 -1.02 -3.67 -8.20
N ASN A 154 0.19 -3.80 -8.74
CA ASN A 154 0.47 -3.44 -10.13
C ASN A 154 -0.01 -4.53 -11.10
N ILE A 155 0.22 -5.81 -10.77
CA ILE A 155 -0.29 -6.94 -11.57
C ILE A 155 -1.82 -6.89 -11.64
N SER A 156 -2.49 -6.65 -10.52
CA SER A 156 -3.95 -6.55 -10.50
C SER A 156 -4.47 -5.39 -11.35
N GLY A 157 -3.75 -4.27 -11.40
CA GLY A 157 -4.08 -3.15 -12.28
C GLY A 157 -4.06 -3.54 -13.76
N ILE A 158 -3.01 -4.22 -14.19
CA ILE A 158 -2.86 -4.71 -15.57
C ILE A 158 -3.96 -5.73 -15.90
N LEU A 159 -4.12 -6.74 -15.05
CA LEU A 159 -5.13 -7.79 -15.25
C LEU A 159 -6.54 -7.23 -15.29
N LEU A 160 -6.85 -6.27 -14.43
CA LEU A 160 -8.15 -5.62 -14.40
C LEU A 160 -8.44 -4.89 -15.72
N THR A 161 -7.49 -4.06 -16.18
CA THR A 161 -7.68 -3.28 -17.41
C THR A 161 -7.97 -4.21 -18.59
N LEU A 162 -7.19 -5.27 -18.75
CA LEU A 162 -7.38 -6.25 -19.82
C LEU A 162 -8.72 -7.00 -19.68
N LEU A 163 -8.99 -7.57 -18.51
CA LEU A 163 -10.17 -8.39 -18.25
C LEU A 163 -11.46 -7.57 -18.31
N SER A 164 -11.49 -6.41 -17.65
CA SER A 164 -12.70 -5.58 -17.61
C SER A 164 -13.04 -4.96 -18.98
N THR A 165 -12.01 -4.55 -19.74
CA THR A 165 -12.22 -4.07 -21.11
C THR A 165 -12.83 -5.18 -21.99
N LEU A 166 -12.26 -6.39 -21.92
CA LEU A 166 -12.74 -7.53 -22.69
C LEU A 166 -14.18 -7.92 -22.29
N LEU A 167 -14.48 -7.98 -20.99
CA LEU A 167 -15.81 -8.32 -20.50
C LEU A 167 -16.84 -7.23 -20.82
N ALA A 168 -16.46 -5.95 -20.72
CA ALA A 168 -17.37 -4.85 -21.03
C ALA A 168 -17.67 -4.72 -22.54
N THR A 169 -16.71 -5.05 -23.40
CA THR A 169 -16.90 -4.98 -24.85
C THR A 169 -17.67 -6.19 -25.40
N VAL A 170 -17.42 -7.40 -24.87
CA VAL A 170 -18.03 -8.64 -25.40
C VAL A 170 -19.43 -8.87 -24.82
N TYR A 171 -19.67 -8.55 -23.56
CA TYR A 171 -20.93 -8.83 -22.87
C TYR A 171 -21.68 -7.56 -22.47
N SER A 172 -21.25 -6.93 -21.36
CA SER A 172 -21.80 -5.68 -20.84
C SER A 172 -20.94 -5.17 -19.68
N TRP A 173 -21.13 -3.91 -19.27
CA TRP A 173 -20.48 -3.38 -18.10
C TRP A 173 -20.82 -4.16 -16.81
N LYS A 174 -22.02 -4.76 -16.72
CA LYS A 174 -22.43 -5.62 -15.60
C LYS A 174 -21.56 -6.87 -15.47
N ALA A 175 -21.15 -7.45 -16.60
CA ALA A 175 -20.25 -8.60 -16.60
C ALA A 175 -18.87 -8.27 -16.00
N ALA A 176 -18.37 -7.06 -16.23
CA ALA A 176 -17.09 -6.60 -15.68
C ALA A 176 -17.11 -6.40 -14.14
N LEU A 177 -18.28 -6.39 -13.51
CA LEU A 177 -18.46 -6.44 -12.05
C LEU A 177 -18.76 -7.87 -11.56
N LEU A 178 -19.61 -8.59 -12.29
CA LEU A 178 -20.10 -9.91 -11.93
C LEU A 178 -18.96 -10.94 -11.88
N PHE A 179 -18.14 -11.05 -12.94
CA PHE A 179 -17.06 -12.05 -13.00
C PHE A 179 -15.99 -11.85 -11.91
N PRO A 180 -15.44 -10.63 -11.70
CA PRO A 180 -14.57 -10.40 -10.57
C PRO A 180 -15.23 -10.67 -9.21
N GLY A 181 -16.52 -10.38 -9.08
CA GLY A 181 -17.29 -10.69 -7.88
C GLY A 181 -17.32 -12.19 -7.59
N ILE A 182 -17.65 -13.03 -8.58
CA ILE A 182 -17.67 -14.50 -8.42
C ILE A 182 -16.28 -15.03 -8.08
N ILE A 183 -15.23 -14.59 -8.81
CA ILE A 183 -13.86 -15.01 -8.56
C ILE A 183 -13.44 -14.64 -7.13
N SER A 184 -13.82 -13.45 -6.65
CA SER A 184 -13.49 -12.99 -5.31
C SER A 184 -14.20 -13.77 -4.21
N ILE A 185 -15.44 -14.26 -4.43
CA ILE A 185 -16.12 -15.16 -3.51
C ILE A 185 -15.35 -16.49 -3.39
N LEU A 186 -14.99 -17.10 -4.51
CA LEU A 186 -14.24 -18.36 -4.54
C LEU A 186 -12.87 -18.21 -3.86
N LEU A 187 -12.15 -17.14 -4.16
CA LEU A 187 -10.86 -16.82 -3.55
C LEU A 187 -11.02 -16.47 -2.06
N GLY A 188 -12.09 -15.82 -1.66
CA GLY A 188 -12.39 -15.52 -0.25
C GLY A 188 -12.56 -16.80 0.57
N ILE A 189 -13.33 -17.76 0.06
CA ILE A 189 -13.51 -19.10 0.68
C ILE A 189 -12.15 -19.81 0.76
N TRP A 190 -11.39 -19.81 -0.32
CA TRP A 190 -10.05 -20.42 -0.37
C TRP A 190 -9.12 -19.79 0.66
N LEU A 191 -9.07 -18.45 0.77
CA LEU A 191 -8.23 -17.74 1.74
C LEU A 191 -8.59 -18.08 3.20
N CYS A 192 -9.88 -18.26 3.53
CA CYS A 192 -10.30 -18.68 4.86
C CYS A 192 -9.68 -20.04 5.26
N GLN A 193 -9.40 -20.90 4.28
CA GLN A 193 -8.80 -22.21 4.50
C GLN A 193 -7.26 -22.15 4.51
N GLN A 194 -6.65 -21.27 3.71
CA GLN A 194 -5.20 -21.24 3.48
C GLN A 194 -4.44 -20.36 4.48
N LEU A 195 -5.03 -19.25 4.89
CA LEU A 195 -4.33 -18.33 5.78
C LEU A 195 -4.16 -18.93 7.18
N ARG A 196 -3.01 -18.71 7.75
CA ARG A 196 -2.62 -19.13 9.09
C ARG A 196 -2.13 -17.92 9.88
N GLY A 197 -2.26 -18.00 11.18
CA GLY A 197 -1.81 -16.93 12.07
C GLY A 197 -0.31 -16.85 12.24
N THR A 198 0.17 -16.89 13.46
CA THR A 198 1.60 -16.80 13.78
C THR A 198 2.30 -18.17 13.66
N PRO A 199 3.64 -18.20 13.46
CA PRO A 199 4.41 -19.45 13.47
C PRO A 199 4.20 -20.27 14.75
N GLN A 200 4.04 -19.60 15.90
CA GLN A 200 3.86 -20.23 17.19
C GLN A 200 2.54 -21.02 17.29
N GLU A 201 1.49 -20.59 16.58
CA GLU A 201 0.21 -21.33 16.48
C GLU A 201 0.38 -22.69 15.77
N HIS A 202 1.50 -22.85 15.04
CA HIS A 202 1.88 -24.09 14.35
C HIS A 202 2.95 -24.89 15.09
N GLY A 203 3.28 -24.53 16.33
CA GLY A 203 4.35 -25.17 17.09
C GLY A 203 5.75 -24.86 16.57
N LEU A 204 5.89 -23.86 15.69
CA LEU A 204 7.18 -23.42 15.17
C LEU A 204 7.77 -22.36 16.11
N PRO A 205 9.13 -22.29 16.24
CA PRO A 205 9.78 -21.22 16.99
C PRO A 205 9.45 -19.85 16.38
N SER A 206 9.72 -18.75 17.07
CA SER A 206 9.56 -17.43 16.47
C SER A 206 10.52 -17.21 15.30
N ILE A 207 10.18 -16.30 14.39
CA ILE A 207 11.03 -15.99 13.23
C ILE A 207 12.40 -15.47 13.65
N GLY A 208 12.46 -14.69 14.73
CA GLY A 208 13.72 -14.21 15.30
C GLY A 208 14.60 -15.35 15.78
N SER A 209 14.03 -16.37 16.46
CA SER A 209 14.74 -17.57 16.89
C SER A 209 15.22 -18.42 15.72
N TRP A 210 14.35 -18.62 14.71
CA TRP A 210 14.70 -19.45 13.55
C TRP A 210 15.79 -18.83 12.68
N ARG A 211 15.75 -17.48 12.49
CA ARG A 211 16.74 -16.72 11.70
C ARG A 211 17.95 -16.25 12.50
N GLN A 212 17.97 -16.47 13.84
CA GLN A 212 18.99 -15.94 14.75
C GLN A 212 19.18 -14.43 14.63
N ASP A 213 18.08 -13.70 14.39
CA ASP A 213 18.07 -12.25 14.22
C ASP A 213 17.97 -11.59 15.60
N HIS A 214 19.10 -11.08 16.11
CA HIS A 214 19.18 -10.46 17.44
C HIS A 214 18.26 -9.25 17.62
N LEU A 215 18.04 -8.47 16.54
CA LEU A 215 17.15 -7.30 16.59
C LEU A 215 15.69 -7.73 16.68
N GLU A 216 15.31 -8.73 15.91
CA GLU A 216 13.99 -9.33 15.91
C GLU A 216 13.69 -9.99 17.26
N LEU A 217 14.64 -10.76 17.81
CA LEU A 217 14.52 -11.37 19.14
C LEU A 217 14.36 -10.34 20.26
N LYS A 218 15.10 -9.23 20.18
CA LYS A 218 14.96 -8.13 21.13
C LYS A 218 13.55 -7.51 21.03
N GLN A 219 13.06 -7.29 19.82
CA GLN A 219 11.72 -6.76 19.61
C GLN A 219 10.64 -7.73 20.11
N GLU A 220 10.77 -9.03 19.84
CA GLU A 220 9.84 -10.07 20.33
C GLU A 220 9.77 -10.11 21.86
N LYS A 221 10.92 -10.02 22.54
CA LYS A 221 10.98 -9.99 24.01
C LYS A 221 10.34 -8.72 24.59
N LEU A 222 10.46 -7.59 23.89
CA LEU A 222 9.89 -6.30 24.30
C LEU A 222 8.41 -6.16 23.94
N SER A 223 7.84 -7.11 23.22
CA SER A 223 6.46 -7.05 22.70
C SER A 223 5.55 -8.13 23.29
N PRO A 224 5.29 -8.12 24.62
CA PRO A 224 4.27 -9.00 25.21
C PRO A 224 2.87 -8.59 24.69
N PRO A 225 1.88 -9.48 24.76
CA PRO A 225 0.49 -9.14 24.44
C PRO A 225 0.05 -7.94 25.28
N MET A 226 -0.37 -6.88 24.61
CA MET A 226 -0.83 -5.66 25.30
C MET A 226 -2.33 -5.44 25.12
N PRO A 227 -3.00 -4.84 26.14
CA PRO A 227 -4.39 -4.39 25.97
C PRO A 227 -4.51 -3.37 24.85
N MET A 228 -5.59 -3.43 24.07
CA MET A 228 -5.87 -2.58 22.92
C MET A 228 -5.70 -1.07 23.20
N ILE A 229 -6.23 -0.61 24.33
CA ILE A 229 -6.12 0.82 24.72
C ILE A 229 -4.66 1.24 24.92
N LYS A 230 -3.82 0.36 25.48
CA LYS A 230 -2.40 0.62 25.66
C LYS A 230 -1.67 0.65 24.33
N ILE A 231 -1.99 -0.27 23.41
CA ILE A 231 -1.48 -0.27 22.04
C ILE A 231 -1.80 1.06 21.36
N LEU A 232 -3.06 1.52 21.39
CA LEU A 232 -3.46 2.78 20.77
C LEU A 232 -2.72 3.98 21.37
N LYS A 233 -2.66 4.07 22.70
CA LYS A 233 -1.97 5.18 23.38
C LYS A 233 -0.47 5.20 23.09
N GLU A 234 0.23 4.10 23.37
CA GLU A 234 1.70 4.07 23.26
C GLU A 234 2.18 4.02 21.82
N THR A 235 1.47 3.30 20.95
CA THR A 235 1.91 3.09 19.57
C THR A 235 1.50 4.24 18.65
N ILE A 236 0.31 4.84 18.84
CA ILE A 236 -0.19 5.89 17.96
C ILE A 236 -0.09 7.26 18.62
N VAL A 237 -0.80 7.47 19.75
CA VAL A 237 -0.99 8.82 20.31
C VAL A 237 0.32 9.43 20.79
N PHE A 238 1.16 8.67 21.49
CA PHE A 238 2.40 9.17 22.07
C PHE A 238 3.64 8.90 21.23
N ASN A 239 3.53 8.22 20.09
CA ASN A 239 4.67 7.89 19.24
C ASN A 239 4.87 8.94 18.15
N ARG A 240 5.80 9.90 18.41
CA ARG A 240 6.13 10.98 17.46
C ARG A 240 6.59 10.46 16.10
N ILE A 241 7.25 9.29 16.04
CA ILE A 241 7.73 8.70 14.80
C ILE A 241 6.54 8.25 13.93
N ILE A 242 5.53 7.64 14.54
CA ILE A 242 4.33 7.20 13.82
C ILE A 242 3.55 8.40 13.23
N TRP A 243 3.47 9.51 13.96
CA TRP A 243 2.89 10.75 13.45
C TRP A 243 3.68 11.30 12.26
N LEU A 244 5.00 11.34 12.37
CA LEU A 244 5.88 11.82 11.30
C LEU A 244 5.78 10.93 10.05
N LEU A 245 5.75 9.61 10.22
CA LEU A 245 5.52 8.67 9.13
C LEU A 245 4.11 8.83 8.54
N GLY A 246 3.09 9.08 9.37
CA GLY A 246 1.73 9.35 8.93
C GLY A 246 1.62 10.60 8.05
N ILE A 247 2.21 11.72 8.47
CA ILE A 247 2.23 12.96 7.68
C ILE A 247 3.01 12.76 6.37
N SER A 248 4.14 12.06 6.42
CA SER A 248 4.90 11.71 5.20
C SER A 248 4.07 10.82 4.27
N TYR A 249 3.19 9.98 4.82
CA TYR A 249 2.29 9.13 4.05
C TYR A 249 1.19 9.94 3.35
N VAL A 250 0.69 11.03 3.97
CA VAL A 250 -0.20 11.98 3.28
C VAL A 250 0.49 12.57 2.07
N LEU A 251 1.73 13.05 2.21
CA LEU A 251 2.45 13.71 1.14
C LEU A 251 2.71 12.77 -0.05
N ILE A 252 3.19 11.55 0.22
CA ILE A 252 3.46 10.58 -0.85
C ILE A 252 2.18 10.12 -1.56
N TYR A 253 1.08 9.91 -0.82
CA TYR A 253 -0.20 9.54 -1.41
C TYR A 253 -0.83 10.70 -2.19
N PHE A 254 -0.64 11.95 -1.74
CA PHE A 254 -1.05 13.14 -2.49
C PHE A 254 -0.40 13.18 -3.87
N ILE A 255 0.93 13.04 -3.92
CA ILE A 255 1.70 13.05 -5.18
C ILE A 255 1.24 11.90 -6.08
N ARG A 256 1.14 10.69 -5.52
CA ARG A 256 0.68 9.51 -6.24
C ARG A 256 -0.72 9.70 -6.83
N THR A 257 -1.68 10.15 -6.03
CA THR A 257 -3.07 10.32 -6.45
C THR A 257 -3.20 11.43 -7.46
N ALA A 258 -2.50 12.56 -7.27
CA ALA A 258 -2.51 13.66 -8.23
C ALA A 258 -2.04 13.21 -9.62
N ILE A 259 -0.92 12.48 -9.71
CA ILE A 259 -0.43 11.97 -11.01
C ILE A 259 -1.35 10.88 -11.58
N HIS A 260 -1.85 9.98 -10.74
CA HIS A 260 -2.69 8.87 -11.19
C HIS A 260 -4.06 9.34 -11.70
N ASP A 261 -4.72 10.26 -10.98
CA ASP A 261 -6.10 10.65 -11.29
C ASP A 261 -6.16 11.82 -12.30
N TRP A 262 -5.23 12.77 -12.21
CA TRP A 262 -5.20 13.96 -13.07
C TRP A 262 -4.24 13.85 -14.26
N GLY A 263 -3.31 12.90 -14.24
CA GLY A 263 -2.29 12.76 -15.30
C GLY A 263 -2.88 12.51 -16.67
N SER A 264 -3.96 11.74 -16.78
CA SER A 264 -4.64 11.49 -18.06
C SER A 264 -5.23 12.77 -18.66
N LEU A 265 -5.92 13.55 -17.83
CA LEU A 265 -6.53 14.81 -18.24
C LEU A 265 -5.45 15.83 -18.63
N TRP A 266 -4.41 15.96 -17.80
CA TRP A 266 -3.28 16.82 -18.10
C TRP A 266 -2.61 16.50 -19.45
N LEU A 267 -2.32 15.22 -19.69
CA LEU A 267 -1.72 14.76 -20.93
C LEU A 267 -2.61 15.02 -22.13
N SER A 268 -3.93 14.82 -22.02
CA SER A 268 -4.87 15.05 -23.13
C SER A 268 -5.00 16.54 -23.42
N GLU A 269 -5.07 17.41 -22.43
CA GLU A 269 -5.23 18.86 -22.63
C GLU A 269 -3.96 19.55 -23.13
N LYS A 270 -2.80 19.18 -22.59
CA LYS A 270 -1.52 19.86 -22.92
C LYS A 270 -0.79 19.24 -24.10
N HIS A 271 -0.97 17.95 -24.37
CA HIS A 271 -0.26 17.25 -25.44
C HIS A 271 -1.16 16.91 -26.65
N GLY A 272 -2.48 17.18 -26.58
CA GLY A 272 -3.41 16.82 -27.64
C GLY A 272 -3.37 15.32 -28.02
N SER A 273 -2.91 14.48 -27.08
CA SER A 273 -2.66 13.07 -27.31
C SER A 273 -3.97 12.30 -27.36
N ASP A 274 -4.08 11.39 -28.30
CA ASP A 274 -5.17 10.41 -28.34
C ASP A 274 -5.17 9.59 -27.02
N LEU A 275 -6.35 9.23 -26.53
CA LEU A 275 -6.58 8.51 -25.28
C LEU A 275 -5.73 7.24 -25.15
N LEU A 276 -5.52 6.52 -26.26
CA LEU A 276 -4.68 5.32 -26.31
C LEU A 276 -3.22 5.63 -26.00
N ASN A 277 -2.66 6.70 -26.57
CA ASN A 277 -1.29 7.13 -26.33
C ASN A 277 -1.10 7.64 -24.90
N THR A 278 -2.09 8.37 -24.38
CA THR A 278 -2.10 8.89 -23.00
C THR A 278 -2.06 7.77 -21.98
N ASN A 279 -2.93 6.76 -22.13
CA ASN A 279 -2.97 5.63 -21.20
C ASN A 279 -1.73 4.74 -21.29
N THR A 280 -1.12 4.62 -22.48
CA THR A 280 0.15 3.91 -22.64
C THR A 280 1.29 4.60 -21.88
N ILE A 281 1.38 5.93 -21.94
CA ILE A 281 2.38 6.69 -21.18
C ILE A 281 2.13 6.57 -19.67
N LEU A 282 0.88 6.66 -19.23
CA LEU A 282 0.53 6.50 -17.81
C LEU A 282 0.75 5.08 -17.29
N SER A 283 0.67 4.06 -18.14
CA SER A 283 1.01 2.68 -17.73
C SER A 283 2.48 2.54 -17.30
N LEU A 284 3.37 3.40 -17.79
CA LEU A 284 4.77 3.45 -17.37
C LEU A 284 4.92 3.88 -15.91
N PHE A 285 3.98 4.66 -15.37
CA PHE A 285 3.94 4.99 -13.94
C PHE A 285 3.76 3.73 -13.08
N GLU A 286 2.87 2.83 -13.46
CA GLU A 286 2.65 1.57 -12.74
C GLU A 286 3.84 0.61 -12.91
N LEU A 287 4.45 0.56 -14.11
CA LEU A 287 5.65 -0.22 -14.37
C LEU A 287 6.85 0.29 -13.54
N GLY A 288 7.05 1.61 -13.53
CA GLY A 288 8.03 2.25 -12.65
C GLY A 288 7.78 1.92 -11.19
N GLY A 289 6.53 1.97 -10.78
CA GLY A 289 6.10 1.65 -9.40
C GLY A 289 6.41 0.21 -8.98
N LEU A 290 6.18 -0.76 -9.86
CA LEU A 290 6.52 -2.15 -9.63
C LEU A 290 8.02 -2.32 -9.37
N LEU A 291 8.86 -1.78 -10.26
CA LEU A 291 10.30 -1.86 -10.12
C LEU A 291 10.80 -1.05 -8.90
N GLY A 292 10.24 0.13 -8.66
CA GLY A 292 10.57 1.00 -7.53
C GLY A 292 10.30 0.35 -6.18
N ALA A 293 9.16 -0.32 -6.02
CA ALA A 293 8.83 -1.05 -4.80
C ALA A 293 9.82 -2.18 -4.53
N LEU A 294 10.17 -2.98 -5.55
CA LEU A 294 11.16 -4.06 -5.43
C LEU A 294 12.55 -3.52 -5.10
N CYS A 295 13.02 -2.53 -5.89
CA CYS A 295 14.35 -1.95 -5.71
C CYS A 295 14.50 -1.27 -4.35
N SER A 296 13.47 -0.57 -3.88
CA SER A 296 13.51 0.08 -2.56
C SER A 296 13.51 -0.91 -1.41
N GLY A 297 12.71 -1.97 -1.51
CA GLY A 297 12.65 -3.03 -0.51
C GLY A 297 14.00 -3.76 -0.40
N TRP A 298 14.45 -4.32 -1.52
CA TRP A 298 15.73 -5.02 -1.61
C TRP A 298 16.92 -4.11 -1.29
N GLY A 299 16.94 -2.90 -1.86
CA GLY A 299 18.00 -1.93 -1.63
C GLY A 299 18.09 -1.50 -0.17
N SER A 300 16.96 -1.33 0.54
CA SER A 300 16.99 -1.00 1.97
C SER A 300 17.57 -2.14 2.81
N ASP A 301 17.32 -3.40 2.43
CA ASP A 301 17.87 -4.56 3.14
C ASP A 301 19.38 -4.73 2.87
N LEU A 302 19.79 -4.63 1.61
CA LEU A 302 21.16 -4.89 1.17
C LEU A 302 22.12 -3.71 1.43
N LEU A 303 21.77 -2.50 0.94
CA LEU A 303 22.66 -1.33 0.98
C LEU A 303 22.66 -0.65 2.36
N PHE A 304 21.52 -0.63 3.03
CA PHE A 304 21.36 0.08 4.29
C PHE A 304 21.10 -0.83 5.49
N ARG A 305 21.40 -2.12 5.39
CA ARG A 305 21.25 -3.10 6.47
C ARG A 305 19.88 -3.03 7.15
N SER A 306 18.82 -3.06 6.34
CA SER A 306 17.42 -2.94 6.77
C SER A 306 17.09 -1.60 7.46
N GLN A 307 17.87 -0.55 7.19
CA GLN A 307 17.54 0.81 7.61
C GLN A 307 16.65 1.46 6.56
N ARG A 308 15.40 1.76 6.91
CA ARG A 308 14.39 2.26 5.94
C ARG A 308 14.58 3.74 5.60
N ALA A 309 14.93 4.57 6.60
CA ALA A 309 15.02 6.02 6.45
C ALA A 309 16.00 6.49 5.34
N PRO A 310 17.25 5.98 5.21
CA PRO A 310 18.15 6.40 4.14
C PRO A 310 17.58 6.12 2.75
N MET A 311 16.94 4.94 2.57
CA MET A 311 16.36 4.56 1.29
C MET A 311 15.14 5.41 0.94
N ILE A 312 14.29 5.72 1.93
CA ILE A 312 13.14 6.61 1.75
C ILE A 312 13.63 8.00 1.32
N LEU A 313 14.68 8.55 1.97
CA LEU A 313 15.25 9.85 1.61
C LEU A 313 15.84 9.85 0.20
N LEU A 314 16.58 8.82 -0.19
CA LEU A 314 17.14 8.69 -1.54
C LEU A 314 16.03 8.72 -2.60
N PHE A 315 14.95 7.96 -2.36
CA PHE A 315 13.80 7.93 -3.26
C PHE A 315 13.01 9.26 -3.25
N SER A 316 12.93 9.94 -2.10
CA SER A 316 12.29 11.27 -2.00
C SER A 316 13.03 12.31 -2.83
N LEU A 317 14.36 12.27 -2.83
CA LEU A 317 15.18 13.14 -3.69
C LEU A 317 14.97 12.81 -5.17
N GLY A 318 14.99 11.53 -5.53
CA GLY A 318 14.70 11.10 -6.91
C GLY A 318 13.31 11.53 -7.37
N LEU A 319 12.31 11.44 -6.49
CA LEU A 319 10.96 11.90 -6.74
C LEU A 319 10.89 13.41 -6.98
N PHE A 320 11.54 14.20 -6.13
CA PHE A 320 11.61 15.65 -6.27
C PHE A 320 12.19 16.06 -7.63
N PHE A 321 13.33 15.48 -8.03
CA PHE A 321 13.92 15.76 -9.34
C PHE A 321 13.05 15.29 -10.50
N SER A 322 12.41 14.12 -10.39
CA SER A 322 11.55 13.59 -11.46
C SER A 322 10.29 14.42 -11.66
N VAL A 323 9.65 14.91 -10.59
CA VAL A 323 8.48 15.79 -10.65
C VAL A 323 8.88 17.15 -11.20
N THR A 324 9.99 17.73 -10.73
CA THR A 324 10.51 19.01 -11.23
C THR A 324 10.89 18.91 -12.70
N ALA A 325 11.53 17.81 -13.12
CA ALA A 325 11.84 17.57 -14.51
C ALA A 325 10.57 17.50 -15.37
N LEU A 326 9.54 16.75 -14.92
CA LEU A 326 8.26 16.65 -15.63
C LEU A 326 7.61 18.04 -15.82
N TRP A 327 7.69 18.91 -14.82
CA TRP A 327 7.13 20.26 -14.88
C TRP A 327 7.86 21.16 -15.89
N LEU A 328 9.20 21.02 -15.99
CA LEU A 328 10.05 21.89 -16.81
C LEU A 328 10.25 21.38 -18.25
N ILE A 329 9.83 20.15 -18.56
CA ILE A 329 10.07 19.55 -19.86
C ILE A 329 9.23 20.21 -20.96
N PRO A 330 9.84 20.51 -22.13
CA PRO A 330 9.10 20.90 -23.33
C PRO A 330 8.14 19.80 -23.77
N ILE A 331 6.88 20.17 -24.00
CA ILE A 331 5.74 19.29 -24.28
C ILE A 331 5.99 18.34 -25.48
N GLN A 332 6.91 18.67 -26.39
CA GLN A 332 7.15 17.94 -27.63
C GLN A 332 8.00 16.66 -27.49
N ASN A 333 8.75 16.50 -26.37
CA ASN A 333 9.64 15.35 -26.19
C ASN A 333 8.96 14.17 -25.49
N ARG A 334 8.30 13.30 -26.30
CA ARG A 334 7.56 12.13 -25.79
C ARG A 334 8.42 11.13 -25.00
N THR A 335 9.67 10.91 -25.43
CA THR A 335 10.57 9.97 -24.76
C THR A 335 10.94 10.48 -23.36
N LEU A 336 11.25 11.76 -23.25
CA LEU A 336 11.60 12.37 -21.98
C LEU A 336 10.38 12.41 -21.01
N LEU A 337 9.20 12.70 -21.56
CA LEU A 337 7.93 12.63 -20.82
C LEU A 337 7.67 11.24 -20.25
N ALA A 338 7.79 10.21 -21.09
CA ALA A 338 7.63 8.82 -20.71
C ALA A 338 8.63 8.40 -19.61
N THR A 339 9.90 8.84 -19.76
CA THR A 339 10.96 8.58 -18.78
C THR A 339 10.64 9.25 -17.44
N CYS A 340 10.14 10.49 -17.44
CA CYS A 340 9.79 11.19 -16.20
C CYS A 340 8.59 10.52 -15.51
N ILE A 341 7.56 10.13 -16.24
CA ILE A 341 6.39 9.44 -15.67
C ILE A 341 6.79 8.09 -15.09
N PHE A 342 7.64 7.32 -15.79
CA PHE A 342 8.22 6.08 -15.25
C PHE A 342 9.01 6.36 -13.97
N SER A 343 9.88 7.38 -13.98
CA SER A 343 10.73 7.73 -12.84
C SER A 343 9.91 8.19 -11.63
N ILE A 344 8.85 8.96 -11.85
CA ILE A 344 7.93 9.36 -10.78
C ILE A 344 7.28 8.12 -10.17
N GLY A 345 6.78 7.18 -10.98
CA GLY A 345 6.25 5.91 -10.51
C GLY A 345 7.29 5.16 -9.68
N PHE A 346 8.50 5.00 -10.21
CA PHE A 346 9.61 4.32 -9.53
C PHE A 346 9.90 4.93 -8.15
N PHE A 347 10.01 6.26 -8.07
CA PHE A 347 10.36 6.93 -6.82
C PHE A 347 9.19 7.18 -5.87
N VAL A 348 7.93 7.09 -6.30
CA VAL A 348 6.75 7.19 -5.44
C VAL A 348 6.47 5.91 -4.67
N PHE A 349 6.49 4.76 -5.36
CA PHE A 349 6.08 3.49 -4.75
C PHE A 349 7.10 2.96 -3.73
N GLY A 350 8.39 3.32 -3.86
CA GLY A 350 9.43 2.99 -2.90
C GLY A 350 9.13 3.54 -1.50
N PRO A 351 9.08 4.87 -1.30
CA PRO A 351 8.73 5.48 -0.02
C PRO A 351 7.35 5.06 0.49
N GLN A 352 6.35 4.95 -0.40
CA GLN A 352 5.03 4.49 -0.02
C GLN A 352 5.07 3.11 0.66
N MET A 353 5.83 2.18 0.13
CA MET A 353 6.00 0.85 0.69
C MET A 353 6.85 0.88 1.96
N LEU A 354 8.00 1.57 1.92
CA LEU A 354 8.96 1.59 3.03
C LEU A 354 8.44 2.35 4.25
N ILE A 355 7.63 3.41 4.10
CA ILE A 355 7.00 4.10 5.23
C ILE A 355 6.03 3.15 5.95
N GLY A 356 5.22 2.39 5.22
CA GLY A 356 4.35 1.37 5.79
C GLY A 356 5.12 0.30 6.55
N LEU A 357 6.21 -0.19 5.96
CA LEU A 357 7.11 -1.15 6.58
C LEU A 357 7.79 -0.57 7.83
N ALA A 358 8.39 0.63 7.72
CA ALA A 358 9.04 1.30 8.83
C ALA A 358 8.09 1.48 10.02
N ALA A 359 6.85 1.88 9.78
CA ALA A 359 5.86 2.03 10.83
C ALA A 359 5.60 0.73 11.62
N THR A 360 5.58 -0.43 10.94
CA THR A 360 5.46 -1.72 11.63
C THR A 360 6.71 -2.10 12.41
N GLU A 361 7.88 -1.61 12.00
CA GLU A 361 9.16 -1.85 12.68
C GLU A 361 9.42 -0.93 13.87
N TYR A 362 8.78 0.26 13.90
CA TYR A 362 8.85 1.21 15.01
C TYR A 362 7.77 0.98 16.09
N CYS A 363 6.91 0.00 15.92
CA CYS A 363 5.87 -0.35 16.88
C CYS A 363 6.06 -1.76 17.44
N HIS A 364 5.24 -2.11 18.43
CA HIS A 364 5.13 -3.49 18.85
C HIS A 364 4.66 -4.39 17.72
N LYS A 365 5.20 -5.60 17.63
CA LYS A 365 4.85 -6.58 16.61
C LYS A 365 3.34 -6.88 16.57
N SER A 366 2.73 -6.90 17.76
CA SER A 366 1.28 -7.10 17.94
C SER A 366 0.41 -5.92 17.44
N ALA A 367 1.00 -4.78 17.11
CA ALA A 367 0.29 -3.59 16.64
C ALA A 367 0.48 -3.33 15.13
N ALA A 368 1.07 -4.25 14.39
CA ALA A 368 1.41 -4.07 12.98
C ALA A 368 0.17 -3.76 12.11
N GLY A 369 -0.93 -4.46 12.33
CA GLY A 369 -2.19 -4.21 11.63
C GLY A 369 -2.80 -2.86 12.01
N THR A 370 -2.81 -2.53 13.29
CA THR A 370 -3.31 -1.25 13.81
C THR A 370 -2.56 -0.06 13.21
N VAL A 371 -1.23 -0.12 13.19
CA VAL A 371 -0.39 0.97 12.66
C VAL A 371 -0.55 1.12 11.15
N THR A 372 -0.59 0.02 10.41
CA THR A 372 -0.83 0.09 8.97
C THR A 372 -2.25 0.54 8.62
N GLY A 373 -3.23 0.20 9.45
CA GLY A 373 -4.58 0.71 9.37
C GLY A 373 -4.65 2.23 9.62
N TYR A 374 -3.93 2.71 10.64
CA TYR A 374 -3.81 4.14 10.95
C TYR A 374 -3.17 4.92 9.79
N LEU A 375 -2.06 4.44 9.22
CA LEU A 375 -1.49 5.02 8.00
C LEU A 375 -2.49 5.00 6.83
N GLY A 376 -3.37 4.01 6.79
CA GLY A 376 -4.47 3.96 5.83
C GLY A 376 -5.41 5.16 5.91
N LEU A 377 -5.75 5.66 7.11
CA LEU A 377 -6.53 6.88 7.26
C LEU A 377 -5.84 8.07 6.57
N TYR A 378 -4.54 8.24 6.79
CA TYR A 378 -3.77 9.31 6.15
C TYR A 378 -3.77 9.19 4.64
N SER A 379 -3.66 7.97 4.08
CA SER A 379 -3.70 7.76 2.63
C SER A 379 -5.04 8.16 2.00
N TYR A 380 -6.15 7.88 2.67
CA TYR A 380 -7.48 8.22 2.15
C TYR A 380 -7.88 9.68 2.41
N LEU A 381 -7.40 10.28 3.49
CA LEU A 381 -7.47 11.72 3.69
C LEU A 381 -6.71 12.45 2.55
N SER A 382 -5.53 11.96 2.23
CA SER A 382 -4.73 12.46 1.12
C SER A 382 -5.43 12.33 -0.23
N ALA A 383 -6.06 11.18 -0.51
CA ALA A 383 -6.83 10.99 -1.72
C ALA A 383 -8.02 11.96 -1.82
N ALA A 384 -8.67 12.25 -0.70
CA ALA A 384 -9.72 13.25 -0.66
C ALA A 384 -9.21 14.67 -0.94
N ILE A 385 -8.01 15.03 -0.44
CA ILE A 385 -7.36 16.31 -0.72
C ILE A 385 -6.90 16.42 -2.19
N ALA A 386 -6.40 15.34 -2.76
CA ALA A 386 -6.01 15.29 -4.17
C ALA A 386 -7.20 15.23 -5.15
N GLY A 387 -8.43 15.05 -4.68
CA GLY A 387 -9.65 15.11 -5.47
C GLY A 387 -10.16 16.55 -5.67
N TRP A 388 -11.30 16.86 -5.05
CA TRP A 388 -11.96 18.15 -5.22
C TRP A 388 -11.10 19.38 -4.82
N PRO A 389 -10.34 19.42 -3.72
CA PRO A 389 -9.52 20.60 -3.42
C PRO A 389 -8.45 20.87 -4.47
N LEU A 390 -7.80 19.81 -5.01
CA LEU A 390 -6.81 19.97 -6.07
C LEU A 390 -7.44 20.47 -7.37
N SER A 391 -8.68 20.06 -7.68
CA SER A 391 -9.40 20.57 -8.86
C SER A 391 -9.61 22.08 -8.80
N GLN A 392 -9.88 22.64 -7.62
CA GLN A 392 -10.00 24.08 -7.44
C GLN A 392 -8.68 24.80 -7.73
N VAL A 393 -7.55 24.23 -7.27
CA VAL A 393 -6.22 24.78 -7.56
C VAL A 393 -5.93 24.73 -9.07
N ILE A 394 -6.26 23.66 -9.76
CA ILE A 394 -6.09 23.52 -11.21
C ILE A 394 -6.98 24.56 -11.95
N ASN A 395 -8.20 24.76 -11.50
CA ASN A 395 -9.10 25.75 -12.11
C ASN A 395 -8.60 27.20 -11.98
N TYR A 396 -7.95 27.56 -10.85
CA TYR A 396 -7.44 28.91 -10.62
C TYR A 396 -6.03 29.15 -11.17
N TYR A 397 -5.14 28.14 -11.10
CA TYR A 397 -3.71 28.28 -11.39
C TYR A 397 -3.23 27.39 -12.55
N ASP A 398 -4.18 26.77 -13.27
CA ASP A 398 -3.89 25.79 -14.33
C ASP A 398 -3.05 24.61 -13.76
N TRP A 399 -2.53 23.78 -14.63
CA TRP A 399 -1.67 22.63 -14.29
C TRP A 399 -0.41 23.01 -13.52
N SER A 400 0.05 24.28 -13.66
CA SER A 400 1.18 24.80 -12.86
C SER A 400 0.91 24.76 -11.36
N GLY A 401 -0.35 24.97 -10.91
CA GLY A 401 -0.73 24.85 -9.52
C GLY A 401 -0.57 23.43 -8.99
N MET A 402 -0.99 22.43 -9.77
CA MET A 402 -0.81 21.02 -9.42
C MET A 402 0.69 20.68 -9.29
N PHE A 403 1.51 21.03 -10.31
CA PHE A 403 2.94 20.73 -10.27
C PHE A 403 3.67 21.45 -9.14
N THR A 404 3.31 22.68 -8.82
CA THR A 404 3.85 23.39 -7.65
C THR A 404 3.56 22.62 -6.37
N LEU A 405 2.30 22.20 -6.15
CA LEU A 405 1.91 21.47 -4.94
C LEU A 405 2.61 20.11 -4.81
N ILE A 406 2.69 19.31 -5.89
CA ILE A 406 3.36 18.02 -5.82
C ILE A 406 4.88 18.15 -5.66
N THR A 407 5.50 19.20 -6.23
CA THR A 407 6.92 19.51 -6.04
C THR A 407 7.19 19.92 -4.59
N LEU A 408 6.38 20.81 -4.02
CA LEU A 408 6.47 21.20 -2.62
C LEU A 408 6.24 20.02 -1.69
N ALA A 409 5.25 19.16 -1.98
CA ALA A 409 4.97 17.97 -1.18
C ALA A 409 6.16 17.00 -1.20
N SER A 410 6.84 16.80 -2.35
CA SER A 410 8.02 15.94 -2.45
C SER A 410 9.22 16.48 -1.67
N ALA A 411 9.46 17.78 -1.73
CA ALA A 411 10.50 18.47 -0.95
C ALA A 411 10.21 18.37 0.56
N LEU A 412 8.99 18.68 0.98
CA LEU A 412 8.56 18.63 2.37
C LEU A 412 8.67 17.20 2.95
N MET A 413 8.33 16.17 2.17
CA MET A 413 8.47 14.78 2.58
C MET A 413 9.94 14.45 2.90
N GLY A 414 10.88 14.86 2.05
CA GLY A 414 12.32 14.70 2.30
C GLY A 414 12.78 15.39 3.59
N LEU A 415 12.36 16.63 3.82
CA LEU A 415 12.69 17.40 5.01
C LEU A 415 12.10 16.78 6.29
N LEU A 416 10.84 16.33 6.26
CA LEU A 416 10.18 15.70 7.41
C LEU A 416 10.86 14.41 7.86
N LEU A 417 11.47 13.67 6.94
CA LEU A 417 12.12 12.39 7.25
C LEU A 417 13.60 12.53 7.64
N MET A 418 14.22 13.71 7.47
CA MET A 418 15.59 13.97 7.87
C MET A 418 15.86 13.68 9.36
N PRO A 419 14.99 14.05 10.33
CA PRO A 419 15.24 13.76 11.75
C PRO A 419 15.43 12.27 12.03
N LEU A 420 14.72 11.38 11.33
CA LEU A 420 14.88 9.93 11.48
C LEU A 420 16.28 9.44 11.09
N LEU A 421 16.92 10.10 10.13
CA LEU A 421 18.31 9.82 9.75
C LEU A 421 19.28 10.37 10.81
N ILE A 422 19.07 11.60 11.27
CA ILE A 422 19.95 12.30 12.22
C ILE A 422 19.97 11.58 13.58
N ASP A 423 18.82 11.25 14.14
CA ASP A 423 18.73 10.54 15.41
C ASP A 423 19.47 9.20 15.38
N ARG A 424 19.43 8.53 14.24
CA ARG A 424 20.13 7.25 14.04
C ARG A 424 21.64 7.40 13.87
N ILE A 425 22.08 8.42 13.16
CA ILE A 425 23.52 8.73 13.02
C ILE A 425 24.09 9.06 14.40
N LEU A 426 23.38 9.85 15.20
CA LEU A 426 23.79 10.21 16.56
C LEU A 426 23.79 8.99 17.50
N SER A 427 22.82 8.09 17.41
CA SER A 427 22.78 6.86 18.21
C SER A 427 23.89 5.88 17.85
N ASN A 428 24.21 5.73 16.56
CA ASN A 428 25.33 4.89 16.11
C ASN A 428 26.69 5.47 16.54
N ASN A 429 26.86 6.79 16.49
CA ASN A 429 28.08 7.45 16.96
C ASN A 429 28.27 7.31 18.48
N ARG A 430 27.19 7.37 19.28
CA ARG A 430 27.25 7.10 20.73
C ARG A 430 27.69 5.67 21.02
N LEU A 431 27.10 4.67 20.33
CA LEU A 431 27.51 3.27 20.47
C LEU A 431 28.95 3.02 20.04
N PHE A 432 29.45 3.73 19.03
CA PHE A 432 30.84 3.65 18.59
C PHE A 432 31.79 4.27 19.61
N LEU A 433 31.44 5.41 20.21
CA LEU A 433 32.20 6.07 21.24
C LEU A 433 32.23 5.25 22.52
N ASP A 434 31.13 4.62 22.92
CA ASP A 434 31.05 3.75 24.09
C ASP A 434 31.87 2.47 23.91
N ARG A 435 31.88 1.86 22.71
CA ARG A 435 32.76 0.74 22.36
C ARG A 435 34.25 1.14 22.42
N LYS A 436 34.58 2.34 21.90
CA LYS A 436 35.95 2.84 21.93
C LYS A 436 36.42 3.11 23.35
N LYS A 437 35.57 3.66 24.24
CA LYS A 437 35.85 3.85 25.64
C LYS A 437 36.05 2.51 26.39
N ALA A 438 35.21 1.51 26.08
CA ALA A 438 35.34 0.18 26.66
C ALA A 438 36.63 -0.53 26.22
N SER A 439 37.10 -0.30 24.98
CA SER A 439 38.36 -0.87 24.46
C SER A 439 39.62 -0.14 24.95
N PHE A 440 39.50 1.05 25.53
CA PHE A 440 40.59 1.78 26.16
C PHE A 440 40.72 1.49 27.69
N MET A 441 39.76 0.75 28.27
CA MET A 441 39.77 0.34 29.69
C MET A 441 40.16 -1.12 29.89
N ILE A 442 40.51 -1.82 28.84
CA ILE A 442 41.13 -3.15 28.82
C ILE A 442 42.58 -2.98 28.37
#